data_399e061f1ca62eb94749b840b9a2b20e
#
_entry.id   399e061f1ca62eb94749b840b9a2b20e
#
_cell.length_a   1.000
_cell.length_b   1.000
_cell.length_c   1.000
_cell.angle_alpha   90.00
_cell.angle_beta   90.00
_cell.angle_gamma   90.00
#
_symmetry.space_group_name_H-M   'P 1'
#
loop_
_entity.id
_entity.type
_entity.pdbx_description
1 polymer ?
#
loop_
_entity_poly.entity_id
_entity_poly.type
_entity_poly.pdbx_seq_one_letter_code
_entity_poly.pdbx_strand_id
1 'polypeptide(L)'
;MKRLILILSLLCASIVYAEEQKTYNFWWETIPAVCSTSDEIQRWANDKRMVPVNVSVGKENGQPDGKVVYIIIYWINDTGETFASVSTPDDPGNACIVFRTFDLRINSGLQKPGL
;
A
#
# COMPACT_ATOMS: atom_id res chain seq x y z
N MET A 1 19.94 39.97 -37.95
CA MET A 1 20.90 39.31 -37.06
C MET A 1 20.45 39.29 -35.61
N LYS A 2 19.86 40.35 -35.06
CA LYS A 2 19.37 40.34 -33.69
C LYS A 2 18.23 39.33 -33.44
N ARG A 3 17.43 39.01 -34.44
CA ARG A 3 16.35 38.01 -34.35
C ARG A 3 16.85 36.56 -34.27
N LEU A 4 17.98 36.28 -34.86
CA LEU A 4 18.59 34.94 -34.81
C LEU A 4 19.15 34.64 -33.42
N ILE A 5 19.72 35.62 -32.74
CA ILE A 5 20.28 35.46 -31.39
C ILE A 5 19.18 35.24 -30.38
N LEU A 6 18.02 35.87 -30.53
CA LEU A 6 16.83 35.69 -29.67
C LEU A 6 16.24 34.28 -29.80
N ILE A 7 16.19 33.72 -31.02
CA ILE A 7 15.69 32.37 -31.25
C ILE A 7 16.61 31.32 -30.65
N LEU A 8 17.92 31.54 -30.73
CA LEU A 8 18.92 30.63 -30.15
C LEU A 8 18.85 30.61 -28.62
N SER A 9 18.65 31.77 -27.99
CA SER A 9 18.52 31.85 -26.53
C SER A 9 17.23 31.20 -26.02
N LEU A 10 16.14 31.25 -26.76
CA LEU A 10 14.90 30.56 -26.45
C LEU A 10 15.03 29.05 -26.55
N LEU A 11 15.76 28.54 -27.51
CA LEU A 11 16.04 27.10 -27.66
C LEU A 11 16.91 26.57 -26.53
N CYS A 12 17.91 27.33 -26.08
CA CYS A 12 18.74 26.94 -24.94
C CYS A 12 17.96 26.94 -23.62
N ALA A 13 17.03 27.86 -23.43
CA ALA A 13 16.21 27.94 -22.23
C ALA A 13 15.24 26.74 -22.11
N SER A 14 14.76 26.17 -23.21
CA SER A 14 13.86 25.02 -23.18
C SER A 14 14.57 23.72 -22.80
N ILE A 15 15.87 23.61 -22.98
CA ILE A 15 16.67 22.44 -22.63
C ILE A 15 16.93 22.37 -21.11
N VAL A 16 16.98 23.52 -20.44
CA VAL A 16 17.28 23.60 -19.00
C VAL A 16 16.17 23.01 -18.14
N TYR A 17 14.95 22.94 -18.65
CA TYR A 17 13.78 22.40 -17.92
C TYR A 17 13.52 20.91 -18.16
N ALA A 18 14.36 20.22 -18.91
CA ALA A 18 14.26 18.78 -19.08
C ALA A 18 14.79 18.09 -17.81
N GLU A 19 13.90 17.72 -16.92
CA GLU A 19 14.24 16.97 -15.72
C GLU A 19 14.46 15.50 -16.05
N GLU A 20 15.52 14.91 -15.50
CA GLU A 20 15.70 13.47 -15.54
C GLU A 20 14.70 12.82 -14.60
N GLN A 21 13.79 12.04 -15.14
CA GLN A 21 12.89 11.23 -14.35
C GLN A 21 13.52 9.88 -14.05
N LYS A 22 13.58 9.51 -12.78
CA LYS A 22 13.98 8.17 -12.39
C LYS A 22 12.91 7.18 -12.82
N THR A 23 13.31 6.11 -13.48
CA THR A 23 12.41 5.02 -13.85
C THR A 23 12.70 3.81 -12.96
N TYR A 24 11.64 3.09 -12.62
CA TYR A 24 11.71 1.89 -11.81
C TYR A 24 11.12 0.72 -12.59
N ASN A 25 11.70 -0.46 -12.41
CA ASN A 25 11.24 -1.68 -13.06
C ASN A 25 10.25 -2.40 -12.13
N PHE A 26 8.98 -2.05 -12.25
CA PHE A 26 7.90 -2.72 -11.53
C PHE A 26 7.08 -3.56 -12.50
N TRP A 27 6.57 -4.67 -12.01
CA TRP A 27 5.66 -5.52 -12.77
C TRP A 27 4.52 -5.96 -11.88
N TRP A 28 3.41 -6.37 -12.49
CA TRP A 28 2.25 -6.88 -11.77
C TRP A 28 2.43 -8.35 -11.45
N GLU A 29 2.10 -8.72 -10.22
CA GLU A 29 2.05 -10.12 -9.77
C GLU A 29 0.72 -10.41 -9.13
N THR A 30 0.34 -11.67 -9.10
CA THR A 30 -0.84 -12.15 -8.38
C THR A 30 -0.42 -12.73 -7.05
N ILE A 31 -1.16 -12.40 -5.99
CA ILE A 31 -0.94 -12.92 -4.65
C ILE A 31 -2.12 -13.81 -4.28
N PRO A 32 -1.88 -15.02 -3.77
CA PRO A 32 -2.99 -15.88 -3.36
C PRO A 32 -3.74 -15.27 -2.19
N ALA A 33 -5.07 -15.37 -2.23
CA ALA A 33 -5.94 -14.88 -1.19
C ALA A 33 -7.05 -15.91 -0.94
N VAL A 34 -7.46 -16.00 0.32
CA VAL A 34 -8.61 -16.81 0.74
C VAL A 34 -9.72 -15.86 1.13
N CYS A 35 -10.86 -15.97 0.48
CA CYS A 35 -11.97 -15.05 0.68
C CYS A 35 -13.14 -15.74 1.36
N SER A 36 -13.87 -14.97 2.18
CA SER A 36 -15.08 -15.42 2.87
C SER A 36 -15.93 -14.20 3.22
N THR A 37 -17.06 -14.46 3.87
CA THR A 37 -17.83 -13.36 4.45
C THR A 37 -17.03 -12.70 5.58
N SER A 38 -17.27 -11.41 5.78
CA SER A 38 -16.60 -10.66 6.86
C SER A 38 -16.92 -11.25 8.22
N ASP A 39 -18.15 -11.74 8.44
CA ASP A 39 -18.54 -12.39 9.68
C ASP A 39 -17.78 -13.70 9.92
N GLU A 40 -17.56 -14.48 8.89
CA GLU A 40 -16.79 -15.72 8.98
C GLU A 40 -15.32 -15.45 9.32
N ILE A 41 -14.73 -14.44 8.70
CA ILE A 41 -13.36 -14.03 9.00
C ILE A 41 -13.26 -13.52 10.44
N GLN A 42 -14.23 -12.73 10.88
CA GLN A 42 -14.25 -12.24 12.25
C GLN A 42 -14.31 -13.39 13.26
N ARG A 43 -15.14 -14.38 12.99
CA ARG A 43 -15.29 -15.56 13.84
C ARG A 43 -13.98 -16.37 13.89
N TRP A 44 -13.37 -16.58 12.74
CA TRP A 44 -12.07 -17.27 12.66
C TRP A 44 -10.97 -16.48 13.40
N ALA A 45 -10.96 -15.17 13.25
CA ALA A 45 -10.01 -14.32 13.96
C ALA A 45 -10.22 -14.39 15.48
N ASN A 46 -11.47 -14.38 15.94
CA ASN A 46 -11.77 -14.51 17.35
C ASN A 46 -11.33 -15.86 17.93
N ASP A 47 -11.49 -16.94 17.18
CA ASP A 47 -11.05 -18.27 17.60
C ASP A 47 -9.52 -18.33 17.78
N LYS A 48 -8.80 -17.54 17.02
CA LYS A 48 -7.34 -17.44 17.11
C LYS A 48 -6.85 -16.30 18.01
N ARG A 49 -7.77 -15.64 18.70
CA ARG A 49 -7.50 -14.51 19.59
C ARG A 49 -6.81 -13.32 18.86
N MET A 50 -7.12 -13.17 17.60
CA MET A 50 -6.65 -12.05 16.81
C MET A 50 -7.39 -10.78 17.16
N VAL A 51 -6.68 -9.67 17.21
CA VAL A 51 -7.26 -8.34 17.37
C VAL A 51 -6.81 -7.45 16.21
N PRO A 52 -7.68 -6.54 15.74
CA PRO A 52 -7.28 -5.58 14.74
C PRO A 52 -6.37 -4.52 15.37
N VAL A 53 -5.26 -4.21 14.72
CA VAL A 53 -4.29 -3.24 15.24
C VAL A 53 -4.29 -1.94 14.44
N ASN A 54 -4.64 -1.99 13.18
CA ASN A 54 -4.77 -0.79 12.37
C ASN A 54 -5.67 -1.03 11.17
N VAL A 55 -6.13 0.07 10.60
CA VAL A 55 -6.91 0.10 9.36
C VAL A 55 -6.25 1.09 8.43
N SER A 56 -6.12 0.71 7.18
CA SER A 56 -5.64 1.59 6.13
C SER A 56 -6.50 1.44 4.89
N VAL A 57 -6.34 2.36 3.96
CA VAL A 57 -7.08 2.34 2.71
C VAL A 57 -6.13 2.34 1.53
N GLY A 58 -6.46 1.53 0.53
CA GLY A 58 -5.81 1.57 -0.76
C GLY A 58 -6.56 2.50 -1.68
N LYS A 59 -5.83 3.30 -2.43
CA LYS A 59 -6.40 4.28 -3.34
C LYS A 59 -6.03 3.97 -4.78
N GLU A 60 -6.90 4.37 -5.67
CA GLU A 60 -6.74 4.15 -7.10
C GLU A 60 -5.41 4.70 -7.59
N ASN A 61 -4.68 3.90 -8.35
CA ASN A 61 -3.36 4.24 -8.90
C ASN A 61 -2.31 4.62 -7.85
N GLY A 62 -2.53 4.28 -6.58
CA GLY A 62 -1.60 4.62 -5.50
C GLY A 62 -1.46 6.12 -5.26
N GLN A 63 -2.45 6.91 -5.62
CA GLN A 63 -2.42 8.36 -5.46
C GLN A 63 -3.13 8.80 -4.18
N PRO A 64 -2.56 9.73 -3.41
CA PRO A 64 -3.16 10.19 -2.15
C PRO A 64 -4.56 10.78 -2.30
N ASP A 65 -4.87 11.37 -3.43
CA ASP A 65 -6.17 11.94 -3.77
C ASP A 65 -7.06 10.99 -4.57
N GLY A 66 -6.60 9.76 -4.79
CA GLY A 66 -7.35 8.75 -5.53
C GLY A 66 -8.58 8.27 -4.76
N LYS A 67 -9.52 7.67 -5.50
CA LYS A 67 -10.69 7.04 -4.92
C LYS A 67 -10.26 5.85 -4.07
N VAL A 68 -10.90 5.66 -2.90
CA VAL A 68 -10.69 4.48 -2.06
C VAL A 68 -11.19 3.25 -2.80
N VAL A 69 -10.31 2.28 -3.05
CA VAL A 69 -10.64 1.02 -3.74
C VAL A 69 -10.51 -0.19 -2.83
N TYR A 70 -9.75 -0.10 -1.74
CA TYR A 70 -9.58 -1.16 -0.77
C TYR A 70 -9.63 -0.62 0.64
N ILE A 71 -10.12 -1.46 1.56
CA ILE A 71 -10.00 -1.27 3.01
C ILE A 71 -9.20 -2.44 3.54
N ILE A 72 -8.11 -2.15 4.24
CA ILE A 72 -7.19 -3.17 4.74
C ILE A 72 -7.14 -3.08 6.25
N ILE A 73 -7.38 -4.20 6.91
CA ILE A 73 -7.30 -4.32 8.37
C ILE A 73 -6.19 -5.31 8.69
N TYR A 74 -5.27 -4.89 9.55
CA TYR A 74 -4.18 -5.75 10.03
C TYR A 74 -4.53 -6.32 11.39
N TRP A 75 -4.32 -7.60 11.54
CA TRP A 75 -4.68 -8.39 12.71
C TRP A 75 -3.46 -9.07 13.28
N ILE A 76 -3.40 -9.16 14.61
CA ILE A 76 -2.31 -9.79 15.35
C ILE A 76 -2.86 -10.50 16.57
N ASN A 77 -2.16 -11.54 17.02
CA ASN A 77 -2.43 -12.16 18.32
C ASN A 77 -1.15 -12.24 19.17
N ASP A 78 -1.30 -12.74 20.40
CA ASP A 78 -0.23 -12.83 21.36
C ASP A 78 0.84 -13.88 21.01
N THR A 79 0.56 -14.81 20.11
CA THR A 79 1.53 -15.80 19.64
C THR A 79 2.34 -15.31 18.43
N GLY A 80 2.13 -14.09 17.97
CA GLY A 80 2.84 -13.54 16.83
C GLY A 80 2.28 -13.92 15.48
N GLU A 81 1.06 -14.44 15.41
CA GLU A 81 0.37 -14.68 14.17
C GLU A 81 -0.25 -13.37 13.65
N THR A 82 -0.15 -13.15 12.36
CA THR A 82 -0.71 -11.97 11.71
C THR A 82 -1.44 -12.32 10.42
N PHE A 83 -2.34 -11.48 10.01
CA PHE A 83 -2.89 -11.47 8.67
C PHE A 83 -3.44 -10.08 8.33
N ALA A 84 -3.67 -9.84 7.06
CA ALA A 84 -4.40 -8.67 6.59
C ALA A 84 -5.72 -9.13 5.97
N SER A 85 -6.81 -8.46 6.29
CA SER A 85 -8.07 -8.63 5.58
C SER A 85 -8.27 -7.46 4.63
N VAL A 86 -8.70 -7.76 3.41
CA VAL A 86 -8.90 -6.78 2.35
C VAL A 86 -10.35 -6.86 1.90
N SER A 87 -11.04 -5.74 1.93
CA SER A 87 -12.40 -5.60 1.41
C SER A 87 -12.50 -4.39 0.51
N THR A 88 -13.62 -4.25 -0.17
CA THR A 88 -13.89 -3.07 -0.99
C THR A 88 -15.03 -2.28 -0.38
N PRO A 89 -15.07 -0.94 -0.57
CA PRO A 89 -16.13 -0.10 0.04
C PRO A 89 -17.55 -0.46 -0.42
N ASP A 90 -17.69 -0.97 -1.63
CA ASP A 90 -18.97 -1.35 -2.20
C ASP A 90 -19.40 -2.79 -1.86
N ASP A 91 -18.52 -3.58 -1.25
CA ASP A 91 -18.84 -4.93 -0.79
C ASP A 91 -18.24 -5.21 0.59
N PRO A 92 -18.70 -4.53 1.65
CA PRO A 92 -18.14 -4.70 2.98
C PRO A 92 -18.51 -6.03 3.64
N GLY A 93 -19.46 -6.77 3.09
CA GLY A 93 -19.90 -8.07 3.60
C GLY A 93 -18.97 -9.22 3.30
N ASN A 94 -18.01 -9.02 2.40
CA ASN A 94 -17.00 -10.02 2.02
C ASN A 94 -15.60 -9.44 2.14
N ALA A 95 -14.64 -10.30 2.43
CA ALA A 95 -13.25 -9.89 2.53
C ALA A 95 -12.34 -11.06 2.15
N CYS A 96 -11.08 -10.75 1.88
CA CYS A 96 -10.06 -11.73 1.57
C CYS A 96 -8.92 -11.63 2.58
N ILE A 97 -8.40 -12.78 2.98
CA ILE A 97 -7.25 -12.87 3.87
C ILE A 97 -6.01 -12.96 3.01
N VAL A 98 -5.06 -12.06 3.27
CA VAL A 98 -3.76 -12.04 2.63
C VAL A 98 -2.67 -11.94 3.69
N PHE A 99 -1.44 -12.27 3.32
CA PHE A 99 -0.26 -12.10 4.18
C PHE A 99 -0.42 -12.77 5.54
N ARG A 100 -0.86 -14.01 5.55
CA ARG A 100 -0.90 -14.82 6.75
C ARG A 100 0.53 -15.11 7.20
N THR A 101 0.95 -14.57 8.34
CA THR A 101 2.31 -14.71 8.84
C THR A 101 2.34 -15.21 10.27
N PHE A 102 3.50 -15.71 10.65
CA PHE A 102 3.75 -16.29 11.97
C PHE A 102 5.04 -15.71 12.54
N ASP A 103 5.21 -15.86 13.84
CA ASP A 103 6.44 -15.49 14.53
C ASP A 103 6.81 -14.00 14.35
N LEU A 104 5.80 -13.13 14.37
CA LEU A 104 6.05 -11.70 14.32
C LEU A 104 6.96 -11.31 15.47
N ARG A 105 8.03 -10.63 15.14
CA ARG A 105 8.97 -10.08 16.12
C ARG A 105 9.21 -8.63 15.79
N ILE A 106 9.26 -7.81 16.82
CA ILE A 106 9.60 -6.42 16.65
C ILE A 106 11.12 -6.33 16.54
N ASN A 107 11.58 -5.75 15.44
CA ASN A 107 13.00 -5.53 15.25
C ASN A 107 13.51 -4.49 16.26
N SER A 108 14.39 -4.92 17.17
CA SER A 108 14.91 -4.03 18.21
C SER A 108 15.67 -2.83 17.66
N GLY A 109 16.24 -2.94 16.45
CA GLY A 109 16.86 -1.83 15.76
C GLY A 109 15.88 -0.74 15.34
N LEU A 110 14.61 -1.10 15.10
CA LEU A 110 13.55 -0.17 14.76
C LEU A 110 12.94 0.50 15.99
N GLN A 111 13.23 -0.03 17.20
CA GLN A 111 12.70 0.50 18.46
C GLN A 111 13.66 1.42 19.19
N LYS A 112 14.80 1.72 18.60
CA LYS A 112 15.72 2.70 19.19
C LYS A 112 15.07 4.08 19.23
N PRO A 113 15.42 4.91 20.23
CA PRO A 113 14.90 6.28 20.29
C PRO A 113 15.12 7.02 19.00
N GLY A 114 14.09 7.66 18.49
CA GLY A 114 14.12 8.37 17.22
C GLY A 114 13.54 7.59 16.02
N LEU A 115 13.15 6.37 16.23
CA LEU A 115 12.46 5.58 15.18
C LEU A 115 10.96 5.49 15.43
#